data_114dae7953060bd2e6b0858f5022e214
#
_entry.id   114dae7953060bd2e6b0858f5022e214
#
_cell.length_a   1.000
_cell.length_b   1.000
_cell.length_c   1.000
_cell.angle_alpha   90.00
_cell.angle_beta   90.00
_cell.angle_gamma   90.00
#
_symmetry.space_group_name_H-M   'P 1'
#
loop_
_entity.id
_entity.type
_entity.pdbx_description
1 polymer ?
#
loop_
_entity_poly.entity_id
_entity_poly.type
_entity_poly.pdbx_seq_one_letter_code
_entity_poly.pdbx_strand_id
1 'polypeptide(L)'
;MTDGQLRDPKQLVGLARAIDPEGAPERLASGLFVAESVNVIDRALNAGCVPFAVLTDARWLAASEVLLEKVHTANPAAPVAVVSSEEMRSITGYEVTRGPLAAFHRPPEPDLAALLTGAHRVAVLEDVTNYTNIGAIFRSAAALGIDAVLLTPACHDPLFRRASRVSMGTVFQVPWARIGSARDWACEGVARLRDAGFVTAALALADDALSIADTRLKATDKLALVLGTEGDGLAASTIAACDWTVRIPMHHGVDSLNVAAASAVAFWETRREG
;
A
#
# COMPACT_ATOMS: atom_id res chain seq x y z
N MET A 1 24.51 -7.08 -24.56
CA MET A 1 23.70 -5.90 -24.20
C MET A 1 24.08 -4.77 -25.14
N THR A 2 23.24 -4.51 -26.11
CA THR A 2 23.47 -3.59 -27.21
C THR A 2 22.60 -2.36 -27.04
N ASP A 3 23.24 -1.23 -26.91
CA ASP A 3 22.85 0.14 -27.34
C ASP A 3 21.45 0.73 -27.05
N GLY A 4 20.70 0.24 -26.06
CA GLY A 4 19.49 0.92 -25.56
C GLY A 4 19.74 1.87 -24.37
N GLN A 5 20.97 2.29 -24.13
CA GLN A 5 21.29 3.23 -23.07
C GLN A 5 20.81 4.62 -23.44
N LEU A 6 19.79 5.11 -22.76
CA LEU A 6 19.35 6.48 -22.81
C LEU A 6 20.47 7.43 -22.42
N ARG A 7 21.00 8.14 -23.40
CA ARG A 7 21.90 9.28 -23.20
C ARG A 7 21.26 10.62 -23.57
N ASP A 8 19.95 10.61 -23.90
CA ASP A 8 19.26 11.85 -24.25
C ASP A 8 18.82 12.60 -22.98
N PRO A 9 19.35 13.79 -22.71
CA PRO A 9 18.96 14.61 -21.56
C PRO A 9 17.46 14.91 -21.49
N LYS A 10 16.72 14.96 -22.62
CA LYS A 10 15.28 15.20 -22.63
C LYS A 10 14.48 14.01 -22.10
N GLN A 11 14.96 12.80 -22.33
CA GLN A 11 14.35 11.57 -21.80
C GLN A 11 14.66 11.41 -20.30
N LEU A 12 15.87 11.79 -19.86
CA LEU A 12 16.23 11.88 -18.44
C LEU A 12 15.37 12.92 -17.70
N VAL A 13 15.04 14.05 -18.33
CA VAL A 13 14.13 15.06 -17.75
C VAL A 13 12.70 14.51 -17.61
N GLY A 14 12.22 13.74 -18.59
CA GLY A 14 10.93 13.05 -18.51
C GLY A 14 10.90 12.02 -17.37
N LEU A 15 11.98 11.25 -17.22
CA LEU A 15 12.19 10.30 -16.16
C LEU A 15 12.35 10.99 -14.78
N ALA A 16 13.12 12.07 -14.70
CA ALA A 16 13.26 12.88 -13.50
C ALA A 16 11.90 13.42 -13.02
N ARG A 17 11.06 13.89 -13.95
CA ARG A 17 9.69 14.31 -13.63
C ARG A 17 8.80 13.17 -13.16
N ALA A 18 8.99 11.94 -13.64
CA ALA A 18 8.27 10.75 -13.18
C ALA A 18 8.75 10.24 -11.81
N ILE A 19 10.02 10.51 -11.47
CA ILE A 19 10.69 9.96 -10.27
C ILE A 19 10.71 10.93 -9.08
N ASP A 20 10.32 12.21 -9.25
CA ASP A 20 10.38 13.24 -8.21
C ASP A 20 9.61 12.85 -6.92
N PRO A 21 10.32 12.94 -5.77
CA PRO A 21 9.98 12.15 -4.59
C PRO A 21 8.86 12.68 -3.69
N GLU A 22 8.51 13.95 -3.71
CA GLU A 22 7.68 14.48 -2.61
C GLU A 22 6.67 15.57 -2.99
N GLY A 23 6.52 15.87 -4.23
CA GLY A 23 6.02 17.20 -4.53
C GLY A 23 4.62 17.32 -5.03
N ALA A 24 3.95 16.33 -5.60
CA ALA A 24 2.68 16.69 -6.22
C ALA A 24 1.66 15.55 -6.30
N PRO A 25 0.50 15.75 -5.64
CA PRO A 25 -0.74 15.01 -5.97
C PRO A 25 -1.06 15.03 -7.47
N GLU A 26 -0.64 16.08 -8.18
CA GLU A 26 -0.76 16.26 -9.62
C GLU A 26 -0.04 15.18 -10.45
N ARG A 27 0.93 14.46 -9.89
CA ARG A 27 1.68 13.40 -10.58
C ARG A 27 1.05 12.01 -10.45
N LEU A 28 0.21 11.79 -9.47
CA LEU A 28 -0.74 10.68 -9.49
C LEU A 28 -1.68 10.80 -10.69
N ALA A 29 -1.96 12.05 -11.13
CA ALA A 29 -2.67 12.34 -12.38
C ALA A 29 -1.89 11.96 -13.65
N SER A 30 -0.56 11.76 -13.59
CA SER A 30 0.24 11.32 -14.75
C SER A 30 0.04 9.85 -15.11
N GLY A 31 -0.67 9.07 -14.29
CA GLY A 31 -0.87 7.66 -14.53
C GLY A 31 0.39 6.81 -14.27
N LEU A 32 1.40 7.35 -13.58
CA LEU A 32 2.63 6.64 -13.23
C LEU A 32 2.80 6.52 -11.71
N PHE A 33 3.59 5.52 -11.28
CA PHE A 33 4.12 5.41 -9.92
C PHE A 33 5.58 5.00 -9.96
N VAL A 34 6.31 5.20 -8.84
CA VAL A 34 7.73 4.89 -8.74
C VAL A 34 7.95 3.78 -7.71
N ALA A 35 8.68 2.75 -8.13
CA ALA A 35 9.20 1.67 -7.28
C ALA A 35 10.70 1.88 -7.05
N GLU A 36 11.16 1.70 -5.81
CA GLU A 36 12.56 1.82 -5.39
C GLU A 36 13.04 0.49 -4.81
N SER A 37 14.17 0.02 -5.25
CA SER A 37 14.86 -1.22 -4.90
C SER A 37 14.49 -2.43 -5.75
N VAL A 38 15.44 -3.36 -5.86
CA VAL A 38 15.27 -4.61 -6.64
C VAL A 38 14.00 -5.36 -6.22
N ASN A 39 13.78 -5.55 -4.92
CA ASN A 39 12.64 -6.32 -4.41
C ASN A 39 11.29 -5.67 -4.71
N VAL A 40 11.18 -4.34 -4.60
CA VAL A 40 9.93 -3.63 -4.86
C VAL A 40 9.59 -3.65 -6.34
N ILE A 41 10.60 -3.42 -7.20
CA ILE A 41 10.45 -3.47 -8.66
C ILE A 41 10.09 -4.89 -9.11
N ASP A 42 10.76 -5.91 -8.58
CA ASP A 42 10.47 -7.32 -8.90
C ASP A 42 9.01 -7.69 -8.55
N ARG A 43 8.53 -7.26 -7.38
CA ARG A 43 7.13 -7.49 -6.98
C ARG A 43 6.13 -6.75 -7.86
N ALA A 44 6.44 -5.54 -8.28
CA ALA A 44 5.60 -4.81 -9.23
C ALA A 44 5.51 -5.53 -10.59
N LEU A 45 6.66 -6.00 -11.11
CA LEU A 45 6.71 -6.79 -12.35
C LEU A 45 5.91 -8.10 -12.22
N ASN A 46 6.10 -8.84 -11.12
CA ASN A 46 5.38 -10.09 -10.86
C ASN A 46 3.86 -9.87 -10.69
N ALA A 47 3.44 -8.68 -10.29
CA ALA A 47 2.03 -8.25 -10.24
C ALA A 47 1.49 -7.78 -11.61
N GLY A 48 2.29 -7.87 -12.68
CA GLY A 48 1.89 -7.48 -14.03
C GLY A 48 1.94 -5.97 -14.31
N CYS A 49 2.57 -5.17 -13.43
CA CYS A 49 2.77 -3.75 -13.71
C CYS A 49 3.71 -3.55 -14.90
N VAL A 50 3.34 -2.67 -15.81
CA VAL A 50 4.11 -2.39 -17.03
C VAL A 50 5.14 -1.29 -16.74
N PRO A 51 6.46 -1.58 -16.87
CA PRO A 51 7.50 -0.59 -16.64
C PRO A 51 7.46 0.49 -17.72
N PHE A 52 7.59 1.75 -17.29
CA PHE A 52 7.71 2.91 -18.16
C PHE A 52 9.18 3.24 -18.43
N ALA A 53 10.02 3.23 -17.39
CA ALA A 53 11.45 3.49 -17.49
C ALA A 53 12.19 3.05 -16.22
N VAL A 54 13.50 2.78 -16.34
CA VAL A 54 14.37 2.44 -15.21
C VAL A 54 15.54 3.41 -15.12
N LEU A 55 15.87 3.84 -13.92
CA LEU A 55 17.05 4.62 -13.59
C LEU A 55 17.90 3.82 -12.60
N THR A 56 19.15 3.56 -12.94
CA THR A 56 20.08 2.83 -12.07
C THR A 56 21.45 3.51 -12.01
N ASP A 57 22.14 3.32 -10.90
CA ASP A 57 23.54 3.68 -10.75
C ASP A 57 24.43 2.50 -11.18
N ALA A 58 25.59 2.77 -11.76
CA ALA A 58 26.53 1.75 -12.20
C ALA A 58 26.89 0.74 -11.09
N ARG A 59 26.89 1.15 -9.82
CA ARG A 59 27.12 0.27 -8.66
C ARG A 59 26.10 -0.87 -8.55
N TRP A 60 24.87 -0.64 -9.01
CA TRP A 60 23.77 -1.60 -8.90
C TRP A 60 23.54 -2.43 -10.15
N LEU A 61 24.26 -2.12 -11.26
CA LEU A 61 24.00 -2.72 -12.55
C LEU A 61 24.13 -4.25 -12.52
N ALA A 62 25.24 -4.77 -11.99
CA ALA A 62 25.46 -6.21 -11.87
C ALA A 62 24.42 -6.90 -10.96
N ALA A 63 24.09 -6.30 -9.83
CA ALA A 63 23.09 -6.84 -8.91
C ALA A 63 21.66 -6.76 -9.46
N SER A 64 21.44 -5.99 -10.52
CA SER A 64 20.12 -5.78 -11.13
C SER A 64 19.95 -6.48 -12.48
N GLU A 65 20.91 -7.26 -12.94
CA GLU A 65 20.90 -7.86 -14.28
C GLU A 65 19.63 -8.68 -14.56
N VAL A 66 19.29 -9.61 -13.67
CA VAL A 66 18.06 -10.43 -13.77
C VAL A 66 16.80 -9.56 -13.74
N LEU A 67 16.80 -8.51 -12.92
CA LEU A 67 15.68 -7.58 -12.86
C LEU A 67 15.51 -6.81 -14.18
N LEU A 68 16.60 -6.35 -14.77
CA LEU A 68 16.60 -5.62 -16.05
C LEU A 68 16.14 -6.51 -17.21
N GLU A 69 16.46 -7.80 -17.19
CA GLU A 69 15.92 -8.78 -18.14
C GLU A 69 14.40 -8.93 -18.00
N LYS A 70 13.87 -9.00 -16.77
CA LYS A 70 12.42 -9.00 -16.52
C LYS A 70 11.75 -7.69 -16.99
N VAL A 71 12.37 -6.55 -16.76
CA VAL A 71 11.88 -5.25 -17.26
C VAL A 71 11.79 -5.27 -18.78
N HIS A 72 12.85 -5.72 -19.46
CA HIS A 72 12.87 -5.82 -20.92
C HIS A 72 11.82 -6.80 -21.46
N THR A 73 11.60 -7.91 -20.76
CA THR A 73 10.55 -8.88 -21.12
C THR A 73 9.16 -8.29 -20.98
N ALA A 74 8.92 -7.52 -19.90
CA ALA A 74 7.62 -6.90 -19.63
C ALA A 74 7.34 -5.72 -20.59
N ASN A 75 8.36 -4.94 -20.94
CA ASN A 75 8.26 -3.86 -21.92
C ASN A 75 9.61 -3.64 -22.62
N PRO A 76 9.83 -4.20 -23.82
CA PRO A 76 11.08 -4.00 -24.57
C PRO A 76 11.39 -2.54 -24.92
N ALA A 77 10.36 -1.67 -24.92
CA ALA A 77 10.51 -0.24 -25.23
C ALA A 77 10.84 0.60 -23.97
N ALA A 78 10.79 -0.01 -22.75
CA ALA A 78 11.12 0.71 -21.53
C ALA A 78 12.61 1.05 -21.49
N PRO A 79 12.98 2.33 -21.46
CA PRO A 79 14.38 2.72 -21.45
C PRO A 79 15.01 2.44 -20.07
N VAL A 80 16.30 2.07 -20.11
CA VAL A 80 17.14 1.90 -18.94
C VAL A 80 18.26 2.94 -18.98
N ALA A 81 18.24 3.90 -18.06
CA ALA A 81 19.30 4.88 -17.92
C ALA A 81 20.28 4.46 -16.81
N VAL A 82 21.57 4.40 -17.16
CA VAL A 82 22.65 4.18 -16.20
C VAL A 82 23.36 5.51 -15.97
N VAL A 83 23.33 5.98 -14.74
CA VAL A 83 23.87 7.28 -14.35
C VAL A 83 24.93 7.14 -13.25
N SER A 84 25.69 8.20 -12.99
CA SER A 84 26.54 8.27 -11.81
C SER A 84 25.71 8.50 -10.52
N SER A 85 26.30 8.22 -9.37
CA SER A 85 25.67 8.48 -8.07
C SER A 85 25.32 9.97 -7.89
N GLU A 86 26.13 10.87 -8.44
CA GLU A 86 25.91 12.31 -8.39
C GLU A 86 24.72 12.73 -9.25
N GLU A 87 24.65 12.23 -10.49
CA GLU A 87 23.50 12.46 -11.37
C GLU A 87 22.21 11.86 -10.77
N MET A 88 22.29 10.65 -10.21
CA MET A 88 21.17 10.01 -9.51
C MET A 88 20.64 10.93 -8.42
N ARG A 89 21.52 11.46 -7.56
CA ARG A 89 21.16 12.39 -6.49
C ARG A 89 20.58 13.70 -7.02
N SER A 90 21.12 14.23 -8.11
CA SER A 90 20.60 15.44 -8.76
C SER A 90 19.17 15.23 -9.29
N ILE A 91 18.89 14.06 -9.86
CA ILE A 91 17.59 13.70 -10.41
C ILE A 91 16.56 13.46 -9.30
N THR A 92 16.96 12.74 -8.25
CA THR A 92 16.03 12.29 -7.20
C THR A 92 15.87 13.29 -6.06
N GLY A 93 16.83 14.20 -5.87
CA GLY A 93 16.88 15.11 -4.72
C GLY A 93 17.37 14.46 -3.42
N TYR A 94 17.67 13.15 -3.42
CA TYR A 94 18.18 12.41 -2.25
C TYR A 94 19.17 11.31 -2.67
N GLU A 95 19.87 10.74 -1.69
CA GLU A 95 20.78 9.63 -1.95
C GLU A 95 20.01 8.29 -2.06
N VAL A 96 20.10 7.66 -3.22
CA VAL A 96 19.49 6.33 -3.46
C VAL A 96 20.47 5.25 -2.97
N THR A 97 20.11 4.56 -1.91
CA THR A 97 20.98 3.61 -1.22
C THR A 97 20.60 2.14 -1.44
N ARG A 98 19.50 1.84 -2.11
CA ARG A 98 18.93 0.48 -2.15
C ARG A 98 18.69 -0.09 -3.55
N GLY A 99 19.35 0.41 -4.57
CA GLY A 99 19.27 -0.15 -5.91
C GLY A 99 18.58 0.77 -6.93
N PRO A 100 18.06 0.20 -8.03
CA PRO A 100 17.43 0.96 -9.08
C PRO A 100 16.11 1.60 -8.66
N LEU A 101 15.70 2.60 -9.41
CA LEU A 101 14.37 3.17 -9.45
C LEU A 101 13.69 2.77 -10.76
N ALA A 102 12.42 2.46 -10.71
CA ALA A 102 11.64 2.23 -11.91
C ALA A 102 10.31 2.96 -11.83
N ALA A 103 9.96 3.67 -12.91
CA ALA A 103 8.63 4.19 -13.11
C ALA A 103 7.77 3.13 -13.82
N PHE A 104 6.53 3.00 -13.40
CA PHE A 104 5.56 2.07 -13.95
C PHE A 104 4.28 2.77 -14.33
N HIS A 105 3.59 2.26 -15.32
CA HIS A 105 2.21 2.63 -15.56
C HIS A 105 1.34 2.15 -14.39
N ARG A 106 0.46 3.04 -13.92
CA ARG A 106 -0.46 2.74 -12.85
C ARG A 106 -1.51 1.73 -13.33
N PRO A 107 -1.67 0.58 -12.65
CA PRO A 107 -2.74 -0.35 -12.99
C PRO A 107 -4.11 0.29 -12.68
N PRO A 108 -5.18 -0.12 -13.36
CA PRO A 108 -6.54 0.26 -12.98
C PRO A 108 -6.84 -0.25 -11.57
N GLU A 109 -7.65 0.50 -10.83
CA GLU A 109 -8.13 0.01 -9.53
C GLU A 109 -9.02 -1.23 -9.75
N PRO A 110 -8.88 -2.27 -8.93
CA PRO A 110 -9.74 -3.45 -8.99
C PRO A 110 -11.20 -3.08 -8.73
N ASP A 111 -12.11 -3.84 -9.32
CA ASP A 111 -13.52 -3.75 -8.97
C ASP A 111 -13.74 -4.21 -7.53
N LEU A 112 -14.31 -3.32 -6.71
CA LEU A 112 -14.53 -3.56 -5.29
C LEU A 112 -15.41 -4.79 -5.03
N ALA A 113 -16.47 -4.98 -5.82
CA ALA A 113 -17.39 -6.11 -5.63
C ALA A 113 -16.70 -7.44 -5.92
N ALA A 114 -15.93 -7.51 -7.02
CA ALA A 114 -15.13 -8.70 -7.34
C ALA A 114 -14.09 -9.00 -6.25
N LEU A 115 -13.43 -7.97 -5.72
CA LEU A 115 -12.45 -8.11 -4.66
C LEU A 115 -13.06 -8.66 -3.37
N LEU A 116 -14.26 -8.23 -2.98
CA LEU A 116 -14.95 -8.67 -1.77
C LEU A 116 -15.55 -10.08 -1.89
N THR A 117 -15.82 -10.57 -3.09
CA THR A 117 -16.50 -11.86 -3.31
C THR A 117 -15.71 -13.03 -2.72
N GLY A 118 -14.40 -13.08 -2.93
CA GLY A 118 -13.52 -14.15 -2.44
C GLY A 118 -12.82 -13.86 -1.12
N ALA A 119 -13.00 -12.67 -0.56
CA ALA A 119 -12.30 -12.24 0.65
C ALA A 119 -13.05 -12.65 1.93
N HIS A 120 -12.29 -13.03 2.95
CA HIS A 120 -12.77 -13.38 4.29
C HIS A 120 -12.22 -12.45 5.37
N ARG A 121 -11.02 -11.92 5.20
CA ARG A 121 -10.37 -10.98 6.12
C ARG A 121 -9.96 -9.74 5.35
N VAL A 122 -10.63 -8.62 5.62
CA VAL A 122 -10.30 -7.34 5.01
C VAL A 122 -9.94 -6.31 6.07
N ALA A 123 -9.01 -5.43 5.74
CA ALA A 123 -8.68 -4.27 6.55
C ALA A 123 -9.20 -3.01 5.86
N VAL A 124 -9.92 -2.18 6.58
CA VAL A 124 -10.35 -0.86 6.11
C VAL A 124 -9.52 0.19 6.82
N LEU A 125 -8.88 1.06 6.07
CA LEU A 125 -8.10 2.18 6.60
C LEU A 125 -8.92 3.46 6.45
N GLU A 126 -9.25 4.08 7.58
CA GLU A 126 -9.94 5.37 7.60
C GLU A 126 -8.93 6.49 7.77
N ASP A 127 -8.83 7.31 6.73
CA ASP A 127 -8.08 8.57 6.70
C ASP A 127 -6.60 8.46 7.11
N VAL A 128 -5.99 7.31 6.86
CA VAL A 128 -4.57 7.09 7.13
C VAL A 128 -3.75 7.83 6.07
N THR A 129 -3.10 8.93 6.49
CA THR A 129 -2.32 9.82 5.61
C THR A 129 -0.81 9.65 5.75
N ASN A 130 -0.33 8.87 6.71
CA ASN A 130 1.09 8.57 6.86
C ASN A 130 1.50 7.41 5.95
N TYR A 131 2.30 7.69 4.93
CA TYR A 131 2.81 6.69 3.98
C TYR A 131 3.59 5.55 4.65
N THR A 132 4.29 5.83 5.76
CA THR A 132 5.02 4.79 6.51
C THR A 132 4.06 3.80 7.15
N ASN A 133 2.97 4.30 7.74
CA ASN A 133 1.93 3.45 8.32
C ASN A 133 1.22 2.62 7.26
N ILE A 134 0.84 3.23 6.13
CA ILE A 134 0.25 2.50 5.00
C ILE A 134 1.17 1.36 4.58
N GLY A 135 2.44 1.64 4.32
CA GLY A 135 3.41 0.61 3.92
C GLY A 135 3.58 -0.50 4.96
N ALA A 136 3.63 -0.16 6.24
CA ALA A 136 3.76 -1.13 7.32
C ALA A 136 2.49 -1.99 7.48
N ILE A 137 1.31 -1.39 7.32
CA ILE A 137 0.02 -2.12 7.34
C ILE A 137 -0.05 -3.11 6.19
N PHE A 138 0.29 -2.72 4.96
CA PHE A 138 0.33 -3.64 3.82
C PHE A 138 1.31 -4.79 4.02
N ARG A 139 2.45 -4.53 4.66
CA ARG A 139 3.42 -5.57 4.98
C ARG A 139 2.87 -6.57 6.00
N SER A 140 2.19 -6.09 7.03
CA SER A 140 1.52 -6.92 8.04
C SER A 140 0.35 -7.68 7.41
N ALA A 141 -0.44 -7.04 6.55
CA ALA A 141 -1.56 -7.64 5.83
C ALA A 141 -1.10 -8.84 4.98
N ALA A 142 -0.05 -8.65 4.18
CA ALA A 142 0.53 -9.73 3.38
C ALA A 142 1.06 -10.89 4.24
N ALA A 143 1.72 -10.58 5.35
CA ALA A 143 2.33 -11.60 6.21
C ALA A 143 1.30 -12.39 7.04
N LEU A 144 0.15 -11.80 7.34
CA LEU A 144 -0.83 -12.32 8.30
C LEU A 144 -2.16 -12.73 7.65
N GLY A 145 -2.19 -12.85 6.31
CA GLY A 145 -3.32 -13.43 5.59
C GLY A 145 -4.55 -12.52 5.50
N ILE A 146 -4.35 -11.21 5.35
CA ILE A 146 -5.43 -10.28 4.97
C ILE A 146 -5.62 -10.37 3.46
N ASP A 147 -6.85 -10.65 3.04
CA ASP A 147 -7.19 -10.89 1.64
C ASP A 147 -7.24 -9.59 0.83
N ALA A 148 -7.64 -8.48 1.47
CA ALA A 148 -7.68 -7.17 0.82
C ALA A 148 -7.55 -6.02 1.81
N VAL A 149 -7.02 -4.87 1.34
CA VAL A 149 -7.01 -3.60 2.06
C VAL A 149 -7.92 -2.61 1.35
N LEU A 150 -8.85 -2.03 2.08
CA LEU A 150 -9.77 -1.00 1.59
C LEU A 150 -9.38 0.36 2.15
N LEU A 151 -9.45 1.38 1.33
CA LEU A 151 -8.99 2.74 1.67
C LEU A 151 -10.16 3.69 1.56
N THR A 152 -10.42 4.47 2.62
CA THR A 152 -11.36 5.59 2.48
C THR A 152 -10.79 6.66 1.55
N PRO A 153 -11.63 7.56 1.01
CA PRO A 153 -11.18 8.55 0.03
C PRO A 153 -10.05 9.47 0.48
N ALA A 154 -9.95 9.77 1.79
CA ALA A 154 -8.91 10.63 2.33
C ALA A 154 -7.58 9.91 2.62
N CYS A 155 -7.55 8.57 2.56
CA CYS A 155 -6.30 7.82 2.68
C CYS A 155 -5.31 8.19 1.58
N HIS A 156 -4.03 8.29 1.96
CA HIS A 156 -2.97 8.41 1.00
C HIS A 156 -2.82 7.16 0.13
N ASP A 157 -2.17 7.32 -1.01
CA ASP A 157 -2.03 6.31 -2.04
C ASP A 157 -0.96 5.26 -1.67
N PRO A 158 -1.27 3.95 -1.68
CA PRO A 158 -0.30 2.89 -1.37
C PRO A 158 0.82 2.76 -2.41
N LEU A 159 0.59 3.20 -3.65
CA LEU A 159 1.60 3.17 -4.70
C LEU A 159 2.58 4.34 -4.61
N PHE A 160 2.37 5.28 -3.68
CA PHE A 160 3.37 6.30 -3.44
C PHE A 160 4.69 5.66 -3.03
N ARG A 161 5.80 6.15 -3.59
CA ARG A 161 7.15 5.55 -3.45
C ARG A 161 7.51 5.17 -2.00
N ARG A 162 7.20 6.04 -1.02
CA ARG A 162 7.51 5.78 0.39
C ARG A 162 6.70 4.61 0.94
N ALA A 163 5.41 4.51 0.62
CA ALA A 163 4.56 3.41 1.07
C ALA A 163 4.98 2.09 0.43
N SER A 164 5.19 2.06 -0.88
CA SER A 164 5.64 0.86 -1.59
C SER A 164 7.01 0.37 -1.10
N ARG A 165 7.93 1.29 -0.78
CA ARG A 165 9.25 0.97 -0.21
C ARG A 165 9.16 0.41 1.21
N VAL A 166 8.38 1.03 2.10
CA VAL A 166 8.21 0.56 3.49
C VAL A 166 7.52 -0.80 3.51
N SER A 167 6.55 -1.00 2.65
CA SER A 167 5.90 -2.31 2.49
C SER A 167 6.83 -3.39 1.92
N MET A 168 8.03 -3.03 1.46
CA MET A 168 8.89 -3.91 0.67
C MET A 168 8.22 -4.42 -0.62
N GLY A 169 7.22 -3.68 -1.14
CA GLY A 169 6.44 -4.04 -2.32
C GLY A 169 5.24 -4.95 -2.07
N THR A 170 4.86 -5.21 -0.82
CA THR A 170 3.65 -6.02 -0.55
C THR A 170 2.36 -5.32 -0.95
N VAL A 171 2.38 -4.02 -1.22
CA VAL A 171 1.27 -3.28 -1.86
C VAL A 171 0.88 -3.84 -3.24
N PHE A 172 1.77 -4.62 -3.88
CA PHE A 172 1.51 -5.33 -5.13
C PHE A 172 1.04 -6.77 -4.92
N GLN A 173 1.09 -7.28 -3.70
CA GLN A 173 0.72 -8.67 -3.35
C GLN A 173 -0.65 -8.75 -2.69
N VAL A 174 -1.05 -7.72 -1.94
CA VAL A 174 -2.37 -7.63 -1.31
C VAL A 174 -3.24 -6.73 -2.17
N PRO A 175 -4.34 -7.23 -2.74
CA PRO A 175 -5.27 -6.43 -3.50
C PRO A 175 -5.84 -5.29 -2.65
N TRP A 176 -6.08 -4.14 -3.25
CA TRP A 176 -6.68 -3.00 -2.56
C TRP A 176 -7.56 -2.18 -3.48
N ALA A 177 -8.56 -1.53 -2.91
CA ALA A 177 -9.46 -0.64 -3.62
C ALA A 177 -9.91 0.50 -2.70
N ARG A 178 -10.49 1.57 -3.27
CA ARG A 178 -11.16 2.60 -2.48
C ARG A 178 -12.58 2.18 -2.17
N ILE A 179 -13.05 2.61 -0.97
CA ILE A 179 -14.40 2.30 -0.50
C ILE A 179 -15.10 3.55 0.03
N GLY A 180 -16.39 3.68 -0.27
CA GLY A 180 -17.21 4.81 0.14
C GLY A 180 -16.95 6.06 -0.69
N SER A 181 -17.56 7.16 -0.28
CA SER A 181 -17.38 8.49 -0.87
C SER A 181 -16.73 9.44 0.13
N ALA A 182 -16.14 10.54 -0.37
CA ALA A 182 -15.58 11.59 0.48
C ALA A 182 -16.63 12.28 1.37
N ARG A 183 -17.91 12.09 1.06
CA ARG A 183 -19.03 12.70 1.76
C ARG A 183 -19.51 11.86 2.94
N ASP A 184 -19.58 10.55 2.74
CA ASP A 184 -20.18 9.64 3.72
C ASP A 184 -19.67 8.19 3.51
N TRP A 185 -18.36 7.98 3.75
CA TRP A 185 -17.81 6.64 3.61
C TRP A 185 -18.38 5.67 4.66
N ALA A 186 -18.65 6.16 5.90
CA ALA A 186 -19.09 5.33 7.01
C ALA A 186 -20.45 4.66 6.70
N CYS A 187 -21.40 5.42 6.17
CA CYS A 187 -22.69 4.88 5.77
C CYS A 187 -22.57 3.99 4.53
N GLU A 188 -22.01 4.53 3.44
CA GLU A 188 -21.94 3.83 2.16
C GLU A 188 -20.98 2.64 2.19
N GLY A 189 -19.80 2.80 2.78
CA GLY A 189 -18.77 1.76 2.80
C GLY A 189 -19.13 0.61 3.72
N VAL A 190 -19.62 0.89 4.93
CA VAL A 190 -20.06 -0.15 5.87
C VAL A 190 -21.27 -0.92 5.31
N ALA A 191 -22.22 -0.23 4.67
CA ALA A 191 -23.33 -0.90 4.00
C ALA A 191 -22.86 -1.87 2.92
N ARG A 192 -21.92 -1.46 2.06
CA ARG A 192 -21.33 -2.34 1.02
C ARG A 192 -20.62 -3.56 1.60
N LEU A 193 -19.93 -3.42 2.74
CA LEU A 193 -19.30 -4.54 3.42
C LEU A 193 -20.34 -5.52 3.95
N ARG A 194 -21.41 -5.03 4.56
CA ARG A 194 -22.53 -5.87 5.04
C ARG A 194 -23.23 -6.58 3.90
N ASP A 195 -23.50 -5.90 2.79
CA ASP A 195 -24.10 -6.49 1.59
C ASP A 195 -23.22 -7.61 1.00
N ALA A 196 -21.88 -7.51 1.16
CA ALA A 196 -20.92 -8.54 0.80
C ALA A 196 -20.77 -9.65 1.87
N GLY A 197 -21.53 -9.57 2.96
CA GLY A 197 -21.60 -10.57 4.03
C GLY A 197 -20.55 -10.41 5.13
N PHE A 198 -19.86 -9.27 5.21
CA PHE A 198 -18.89 -9.00 6.27
C PHE A 198 -19.55 -8.51 7.55
N VAL A 199 -19.06 -9.01 8.68
CA VAL A 199 -19.20 -8.37 9.98
C VAL A 199 -18.12 -7.31 10.09
N THR A 200 -18.49 -6.11 10.51
CA THR A 200 -17.58 -4.97 10.60
C THR A 200 -17.17 -4.71 12.05
N ALA A 201 -15.87 -4.56 12.30
CA ALA A 201 -15.29 -4.36 13.63
C ALA A 201 -14.40 -3.10 13.65
N ALA A 202 -14.86 -2.07 14.35
CA ALA A 202 -14.15 -0.81 14.52
C ALA A 202 -13.10 -0.94 15.64
N LEU A 203 -11.80 -0.75 15.34
CA LEU A 203 -10.75 -0.71 16.35
C LEU A 203 -10.77 0.67 17.03
N ALA A 204 -11.39 0.75 18.19
CA ALA A 204 -11.54 1.99 18.93
C ALA A 204 -11.62 1.75 20.45
N LEU A 205 -11.37 2.80 21.23
CA LEU A 205 -11.57 2.78 22.67
C LEU A 205 -13.05 3.05 22.96
N ALA A 206 -13.71 2.09 23.58
CA ALA A 206 -15.04 2.23 24.15
C ALA A 206 -15.17 1.32 25.38
N ASP A 207 -16.02 1.69 26.32
CA ASP A 207 -16.19 0.94 27.58
C ASP A 207 -16.78 -0.45 27.34
N ASP A 208 -17.66 -0.56 26.35
CA ASP A 208 -18.33 -1.79 25.93
C ASP A 208 -17.63 -2.53 24.79
N ALA A 209 -16.42 -2.10 24.39
CA ALA A 209 -15.67 -2.71 23.32
C ALA A 209 -15.26 -4.15 23.66
N LEU A 210 -15.40 -5.05 22.69
CA LEU A 210 -14.89 -6.41 22.75
C LEU A 210 -13.35 -6.39 22.84
N SER A 211 -12.78 -7.35 23.55
CA SER A 211 -11.34 -7.58 23.44
C SER A 211 -10.99 -8.08 22.05
N ILE A 212 -9.85 -7.67 21.50
CA ILE A 212 -9.34 -8.23 20.24
C ILE A 212 -9.13 -9.76 20.31
N ALA A 213 -8.94 -10.30 21.49
CA ALA A 213 -8.80 -11.73 21.74
C ALA A 213 -10.15 -12.47 21.87
N ASP A 214 -11.28 -11.78 21.68
CA ASP A 214 -12.60 -12.41 21.71
C ASP A 214 -12.73 -13.45 20.59
N THR A 215 -13.07 -14.67 20.96
CA THR A 215 -13.15 -15.79 20.02
C THR A 215 -14.20 -15.62 18.91
N ARG A 216 -15.20 -14.78 19.12
CA ARG A 216 -16.19 -14.41 18.10
C ARG A 216 -15.56 -13.80 16.86
N LEU A 217 -14.53 -12.94 17.04
CA LEU A 217 -13.81 -12.31 15.94
C LEU A 217 -13.15 -13.36 15.04
N LYS A 218 -12.47 -14.33 15.66
CA LYS A 218 -11.78 -15.40 14.94
C LYS A 218 -12.75 -16.37 14.28
N ALA A 219 -13.89 -16.66 14.94
CA ALA A 219 -14.92 -17.55 14.44
C ALA A 219 -15.77 -16.96 13.31
N THR A 220 -15.76 -15.64 13.14
CA THR A 220 -16.49 -14.94 12.07
C THR A 220 -15.92 -15.32 10.71
N ASP A 221 -16.76 -15.79 9.78
CA ASP A 221 -16.31 -16.21 8.46
C ASP A 221 -15.76 -15.03 7.65
N LYS A 222 -16.54 -13.96 7.52
CA LYS A 222 -16.12 -12.72 6.83
C LYS A 222 -16.04 -11.57 7.82
N LEU A 223 -14.82 -11.08 8.10
CA LEU A 223 -14.55 -10.01 9.04
C LEU A 223 -13.83 -8.84 8.38
N ALA A 224 -14.38 -7.64 8.54
CA ALA A 224 -13.77 -6.39 8.13
C ALA A 224 -13.28 -5.62 9.37
N LEU A 225 -11.97 -5.45 9.51
CA LEU A 225 -11.34 -4.68 10.58
C LEU A 225 -11.17 -3.23 10.13
N VAL A 226 -11.80 -2.28 10.82
CA VAL A 226 -11.71 -0.86 10.51
C VAL A 226 -10.71 -0.18 11.44
N LEU A 227 -9.68 0.43 10.86
CA LEU A 227 -8.57 1.07 11.56
C LEU A 227 -8.53 2.56 11.22
N GLY A 228 -8.49 3.41 12.22
CA GLY A 228 -8.46 4.86 12.07
C GLY A 228 -7.05 5.43 11.95
N THR A 229 -6.99 6.74 11.70
CA THR A 229 -5.74 7.50 11.68
C THR A 229 -5.10 7.62 13.07
N GLU A 230 -3.83 8.04 13.11
CA GLU A 230 -3.15 8.38 14.36
C GLU A 230 -3.70 9.68 14.94
N GLY A 231 -3.86 9.71 16.25
CA GLY A 231 -4.37 10.85 17.01
C GLY A 231 -5.88 10.78 17.18
N ASP A 232 -6.65 11.13 16.15
CA ASP A 232 -8.11 11.22 16.24
C ASP A 232 -8.82 9.84 16.21
N GLY A 233 -8.13 8.80 15.72
CA GLY A 233 -8.69 7.46 15.60
C GLY A 233 -9.77 7.36 14.52
N LEU A 234 -10.83 6.60 14.80
CA LEU A 234 -12.01 6.45 13.93
C LEU A 234 -13.04 7.55 14.23
N ALA A 235 -13.72 8.03 13.19
CA ALA A 235 -14.86 8.93 13.37
C ALA A 235 -15.98 8.25 14.18
N ALA A 236 -16.66 9.02 15.00
CA ALA A 236 -17.80 8.53 15.81
C ALA A 236 -18.90 7.91 14.94
N SER A 237 -19.13 8.47 13.74
CA SER A 237 -20.08 7.91 12.76
C SER A 237 -19.65 6.53 12.26
N THR A 238 -18.35 6.29 12.09
CA THR A 238 -17.81 5.00 11.67
C THR A 238 -17.96 3.95 12.77
N ILE A 239 -17.63 4.33 14.01
CA ILE A 239 -17.80 3.44 15.17
C ILE A 239 -19.26 3.04 15.32
N ALA A 240 -20.18 4.02 15.23
CA ALA A 240 -21.62 3.78 15.34
C ALA A 240 -22.20 2.96 14.18
N ALA A 241 -21.58 3.02 13.00
CA ALA A 241 -22.00 2.25 11.83
C ALA A 241 -21.54 0.80 11.86
N CYS A 242 -20.43 0.47 12.53
CA CYS A 242 -19.90 -0.89 12.61
C CYS A 242 -20.74 -1.80 13.52
N ASP A 243 -20.65 -3.11 13.28
CA ASP A 243 -21.39 -4.13 14.07
C ASP A 243 -20.76 -4.32 15.44
N TRP A 244 -19.44 -4.17 15.54
CA TRP A 244 -18.69 -4.29 16.79
C TRP A 244 -17.68 -3.16 16.95
N THR A 245 -17.49 -2.72 18.21
CA THR A 245 -16.32 -1.98 18.62
C THR A 245 -15.35 -2.94 19.29
N VAL A 246 -14.07 -2.88 18.92
CA VAL A 246 -13.04 -3.80 19.37
C VAL A 246 -11.84 -3.02 19.90
N ARG A 247 -11.29 -3.43 21.04
CA ARG A 247 -10.08 -2.82 21.60
C ARG A 247 -8.97 -3.81 21.83
N ILE A 248 -7.75 -3.35 21.69
CA ILE A 248 -6.55 -4.06 22.18
C ILE A 248 -6.37 -3.65 23.65
N PRO A 249 -6.45 -4.57 24.62
CA PRO A 249 -6.22 -4.24 26.02
C PRO A 249 -4.82 -3.66 26.24
N MET A 250 -4.72 -2.51 26.88
CA MET A 250 -3.46 -1.80 27.15
C MET A 250 -3.12 -1.82 28.62
N HIS A 251 -1.87 -1.57 28.95
CA HIS A 251 -1.34 -1.46 30.31
C HIS A 251 -0.70 -0.10 30.54
N HIS A 252 -0.41 0.23 31.79
CA HIS A 252 0.32 1.43 32.22
C HIS A 252 -0.30 2.78 31.78
N GLY A 253 -1.62 2.84 31.57
CA GLY A 253 -2.30 4.06 31.17
C GLY A 253 -1.99 4.50 29.72
N VAL A 254 -1.49 3.58 28.88
CA VAL A 254 -1.35 3.83 27.44
C VAL A 254 -2.71 3.61 26.77
N ASP A 255 -3.18 4.61 26.03
CA ASP A 255 -4.50 4.56 25.40
C ASP A 255 -4.50 3.90 24.02
N SER A 256 -3.40 4.02 23.25
CA SER A 256 -3.36 3.52 21.88
C SER A 256 -1.96 3.06 21.46
N LEU A 257 -1.92 2.22 20.42
CA LEU A 257 -0.72 1.90 19.65
C LEU A 257 -0.70 2.69 18.36
N ASN A 258 0.50 2.89 17.78
CA ASN A 258 0.61 3.28 16.38
C ASN A 258 -0.28 2.37 15.51
N VAL A 259 -0.98 2.93 14.53
CA VAL A 259 -1.98 2.19 13.72
C VAL A 259 -1.38 0.97 13.01
N ALA A 260 -0.12 1.04 12.57
CA ALA A 260 0.54 -0.11 11.95
C ALA A 260 0.86 -1.22 12.96
N ALA A 261 1.19 -0.87 14.21
CA ALA A 261 1.36 -1.86 15.28
C ALA A 261 0.01 -2.46 15.68
N ALA A 262 -1.02 -1.64 15.85
CA ALA A 262 -2.38 -2.09 16.13
C ALA A 262 -2.90 -3.04 15.05
N SER A 263 -2.66 -2.72 13.77
CA SER A 263 -3.05 -3.58 12.64
C SER A 263 -2.39 -4.96 12.72
N ALA A 264 -1.09 -5.02 13.00
CA ALA A 264 -0.38 -6.29 13.10
C ALA A 264 -0.93 -7.19 14.23
N VAL A 265 -1.25 -6.61 15.39
CA VAL A 265 -1.89 -7.34 16.50
C VAL A 265 -3.28 -7.82 16.08
N ALA A 266 -4.10 -6.93 15.51
CA ALA A 266 -5.46 -7.28 15.10
C ALA A 266 -5.47 -8.36 14.00
N PHE A 267 -4.59 -8.28 13.00
CA PHE A 267 -4.49 -9.28 11.95
C PHE A 267 -4.05 -10.64 12.50
N TRP A 268 -3.08 -10.65 13.41
CA TRP A 268 -2.62 -11.88 14.06
C TRP A 268 -3.72 -12.56 14.85
N GLU A 269 -4.44 -11.82 15.70
CA GLU A 269 -5.50 -12.39 16.54
C GLU A 269 -6.71 -12.90 15.75
N THR A 270 -7.03 -12.23 14.64
CA THR A 270 -8.23 -12.55 13.84
C THR A 270 -7.94 -13.39 12.60
N ARG A 271 -6.68 -13.81 12.38
CA ARG A 271 -6.32 -14.64 11.21
C ARG A 271 -7.10 -15.96 11.20
N ARG A 272 -7.39 -16.44 10.03
CA ARG A 272 -7.92 -17.81 9.86
C ARG A 272 -6.80 -18.82 10.13
N GLU A 273 -7.10 -19.84 10.85
CA GLU A 273 -6.24 -21.02 10.92
C GLU A 273 -6.41 -21.80 9.61
N GLY A 274 -5.31 -21.99 8.90
CA GLY A 274 -5.27 -22.72 7.64
C GLY A 274 -5.45 -24.21 7.83
#